data_d3279ae9f5fb8b43400a61162f247b3f
#
_entry.id   d3279ae9f5fb8b43400a61162f247b3f
#
_cell.length_a   1.000
_cell.length_b   1.000
_cell.length_c   1.000
_cell.angle_alpha   90.00
_cell.angle_beta   90.00
_cell.angle_gamma   90.00
#
_symmetry.space_group_name_H-M   'P 1'
#
loop_
_entity.id
_entity.type
_entity.pdbx_description
1 polymer ?
#
loop_
_entity_poly.entity_id
_entity_poly.type
_entity_poly.pdbx_seq_one_letter_code
_entity_poly.pdbx_strand_id
1 'polypeptide(L)'
;MGFTEEIAKLSDQVRKRADQVVGEEATKMALIVPFINTLGYDCYDPSEVRPEYVADFAIKKAGQFEKVDYAIAINDTIVMLVEAKARGQKAEAYDGQLRRYFNGLIATKVAVVSNGIEYRFFTDLRATNLMDEEPFFSFNILEYDLKLEFRLIRN
;
A
#
# COMPACT_ATOMS: atom_id res chain seq x y z
N MET A 1 -22.13 2.22 7.31
CA MET A 1 -21.80 2.63 5.93
C MET A 1 -21.07 1.50 5.22
N GLY A 2 -21.50 1.11 4.03
CA GLY A 2 -20.88 0.03 3.27
C GLY A 2 -19.53 0.44 2.66
N PHE A 3 -18.74 -0.56 2.29
CA PHE A 3 -17.42 -0.33 1.68
C PHE A 3 -17.48 0.54 0.41
N THR A 4 -18.47 0.30 -0.46
CA THR A 4 -18.68 1.08 -1.68
C THR A 4 -18.86 2.56 -1.36
N GLU A 5 -19.65 2.87 -0.33
CA GLU A 5 -19.90 4.24 0.10
C GLU A 5 -18.67 4.88 0.72
N GLU A 6 -17.89 4.11 1.48
CA GLU A 6 -16.65 4.60 2.08
C GLU A 6 -15.59 4.92 1.03
N ILE A 7 -15.47 4.09 -0.01
CA ILE A 7 -14.57 4.37 -1.14
C ILE A 7 -15.01 5.62 -1.90
N ALA A 8 -16.33 5.77 -2.15
CA ALA A 8 -16.84 6.97 -2.82
C ALA A 8 -16.56 8.24 -2.00
N LYS A 9 -16.73 8.17 -0.69
CA LYS A 9 -16.40 9.27 0.22
C LYS A 9 -14.92 9.61 0.18
N LEU A 10 -14.05 8.59 0.21
CA LEU A 10 -12.60 8.78 0.10
C LEU A 10 -12.25 9.41 -1.24
N SER A 11 -12.83 8.94 -2.34
CA SER A 11 -12.61 9.50 -3.68
C SER A 11 -12.93 10.99 -3.71
N ASP A 12 -14.06 11.41 -3.12
CA ASP A 12 -14.44 12.82 -3.03
C ASP A 12 -13.44 13.63 -2.20
N GLN A 13 -12.97 13.08 -1.09
CA GLN A 13 -11.97 13.74 -0.25
C GLN A 13 -10.63 13.89 -0.99
N VAL A 14 -10.19 12.85 -1.69
CA VAL A 14 -8.96 12.90 -2.48
C VAL A 14 -9.07 13.95 -3.58
N ARG A 15 -10.20 13.99 -4.28
CA ARG A 15 -10.45 14.97 -5.35
C ARG A 15 -10.33 16.41 -4.84
N LYS A 16 -10.78 16.67 -3.62
CA LYS A 16 -10.72 18.00 -3.01
C LYS A 16 -9.32 18.40 -2.53
N ARG A 17 -8.51 17.45 -2.10
CA ARG A 17 -7.23 17.76 -1.43
C ARG A 17 -5.98 17.44 -2.25
N ALA A 18 -6.08 16.63 -3.31
CA ALA A 18 -4.91 16.13 -4.04
C ALA A 18 -4.00 17.24 -4.58
N ASP A 19 -4.57 18.33 -5.11
CA ASP A 19 -3.78 19.43 -5.69
C ASP A 19 -2.91 20.15 -4.65
N GLN A 20 -3.26 20.06 -3.38
CA GLN A 20 -2.51 20.67 -2.29
C GLN A 20 -1.49 19.74 -1.66
N VAL A 21 -1.47 18.47 -2.07
CA VAL A 21 -0.57 17.45 -1.52
C VAL A 21 0.73 17.46 -2.30
N VAL A 22 1.82 17.83 -1.63
CA VAL A 22 3.16 17.91 -2.21
C VAL A 22 4.13 17.10 -1.36
N GLY A 23 4.88 16.21 -1.99
CA GLY A 23 5.89 15.39 -1.33
C GLY A 23 5.32 14.09 -0.78
N GLU A 24 6.23 13.19 -0.41
CA GLU A 24 5.88 11.84 0.01
C GLU A 24 5.16 11.81 1.37
N GLU A 25 5.63 12.60 2.34
CA GLU A 25 5.03 12.61 3.67
C GLU A 25 3.58 13.14 3.65
N ALA A 26 3.34 14.21 2.89
CA ALA A 26 1.99 14.74 2.74
C ALA A 26 1.08 13.74 2.02
N THR A 27 1.61 13.03 1.02
CA THR A 27 0.88 11.98 0.29
C THR A 27 0.47 10.86 1.24
N LYS A 28 1.39 10.39 2.09
CA LYS A 28 1.08 9.35 3.07
C LYS A 28 -0.04 9.78 4.00
N MET A 29 0.09 10.95 4.61
CA MET A 29 -0.88 11.42 5.61
C MET A 29 -2.25 11.71 5.03
N ALA A 30 -2.30 12.41 3.90
CA ALA A 30 -3.57 12.92 3.36
C ALA A 30 -4.30 11.95 2.44
N LEU A 31 -3.59 11.02 1.81
CA LEU A 31 -4.16 10.15 0.77
C LEU A 31 -4.06 8.67 1.09
N ILE A 32 -2.88 8.18 1.49
CA ILE A 32 -2.62 6.75 1.66
C ILE A 32 -3.16 6.22 2.99
N VAL A 33 -2.88 6.91 4.09
CA VAL A 33 -3.42 6.52 5.41
C VAL A 33 -4.96 6.45 5.39
N PRO A 34 -5.67 7.43 4.83
CA PRO A 34 -7.12 7.30 4.70
C PRO A 34 -7.57 6.09 3.88
N PHE A 35 -6.81 5.70 2.83
CA PHE A 35 -7.12 4.51 2.05
C PHE A 35 -6.94 3.23 2.88
N ILE A 36 -5.84 3.13 3.64
CA ILE A 36 -5.61 1.97 4.51
C ILE A 36 -6.72 1.85 5.55
N ASN A 37 -7.14 2.97 6.15
CA ASN A 37 -8.26 2.99 7.08
C ASN A 37 -9.56 2.53 6.41
N THR A 38 -9.79 2.94 5.17
CA THR A 38 -10.98 2.56 4.39
C THR A 38 -11.01 1.06 4.09
N LEU A 39 -9.83 0.43 3.95
CA LEU A 39 -9.73 -1.03 3.80
C LEU A 39 -10.11 -1.78 5.08
N GLY A 40 -10.23 -1.09 6.21
CA GLY A 40 -10.62 -1.70 7.48
C GLY A 40 -9.50 -1.83 8.51
N TYR A 41 -8.32 -1.30 8.23
CA TYR A 41 -7.20 -1.32 9.16
C TYR A 41 -7.09 0.03 9.87
N ASP A 42 -6.80 -0.01 11.18
CA ASP A 42 -6.64 1.20 11.97
C ASP A 42 -5.16 1.63 11.96
N CYS A 43 -4.86 2.70 11.22
CA CYS A 43 -3.49 3.22 11.12
C CYS A 43 -2.96 3.78 12.43
N TYR A 44 -3.82 4.02 13.41
CA TYR A 44 -3.41 4.51 14.72
C TYR A 44 -3.14 3.38 15.73
N ASP A 45 -3.43 2.13 15.34
CA ASP A 45 -3.20 0.95 16.18
C ASP A 45 -1.95 0.20 15.69
N PRO A 46 -0.83 0.24 16.44
CA PRO A 46 0.41 -0.43 16.01
C PRO A 46 0.32 -1.96 15.95
N SER A 47 -0.72 -2.56 16.53
CA SER A 47 -0.96 -3.99 16.34
C SER A 47 -1.50 -4.30 14.94
N GLU A 48 -2.06 -3.31 14.25
CA GLU A 48 -2.61 -3.48 12.89
C GLU A 48 -1.74 -2.85 11.82
N VAL A 49 -1.21 -1.64 12.04
CA VAL A 49 -0.42 -0.91 11.04
C VAL A 49 0.87 -0.40 11.67
N ARG A 50 2.00 -0.79 11.10
CA ARG A 50 3.33 -0.41 11.60
C ARG A 50 4.00 0.50 10.58
N PRO A 51 4.10 1.81 10.87
CA PRO A 51 4.79 2.73 9.96
C PRO A 51 6.29 2.54 10.03
N GLU A 52 6.97 2.82 8.91
CA GLU A 52 8.43 2.74 8.80
C GLU A 52 8.97 1.39 9.28
N TYR A 53 8.38 0.31 8.79
CA TYR A 53 8.67 -1.05 9.24
C TYR A 53 10.05 -1.50 8.79
N VAL A 54 10.85 -2.02 9.75
CA VAL A 54 12.17 -2.56 9.52
C VAL A 54 12.14 -4.05 9.88
N ALA A 55 12.39 -4.92 8.89
CA ALA A 55 12.45 -6.35 9.11
C ALA A 55 13.81 -6.77 9.68
N ASP A 56 13.87 -7.95 10.31
CA ASP A 56 15.10 -8.46 10.90
C ASP A 56 16.24 -8.63 9.88
N PHE A 57 15.91 -8.90 8.63
CA PHE A 57 16.87 -9.07 7.53
C PHE A 57 17.19 -7.76 6.79
N ALA A 58 16.73 -6.61 7.29
CA ALA A 58 16.88 -5.32 6.60
C ALA A 58 18.35 -4.97 6.38
N ILE A 59 18.66 -4.42 5.19
CA ILE A 59 20.00 -3.99 4.82
C ILE A 59 20.21 -2.55 5.32
N LYS A 60 21.37 -2.33 5.97
CA LYS A 60 21.75 -1.00 6.42
C LYS A 60 22.47 -0.26 5.29
N LYS A 61 21.96 0.91 4.91
CA LYS A 61 22.56 1.80 3.91
C LYS A 61 22.70 3.20 4.49
N ALA A 62 23.86 3.85 4.27
CA ALA A 62 24.15 5.21 4.70
C ALA A 62 23.82 5.44 6.20
N GLY A 63 24.10 4.46 7.04
CA GLY A 63 23.83 4.55 8.48
C GLY A 63 22.40 4.28 8.89
N GLN A 64 21.49 4.01 7.94
CA GLN A 64 20.09 3.72 8.21
C GLN A 64 19.68 2.38 7.60
N PHE A 65 18.77 1.67 8.26
CA PHE A 65 18.20 0.45 7.72
C PHE A 65 17.18 0.76 6.63
N GLU A 66 17.10 -0.12 5.62
CA GLU A 66 15.99 -0.11 4.68
C GLU A 66 14.70 -0.33 5.45
N LYS A 67 13.62 0.34 5.02
CA LYS A 67 12.31 0.24 5.66
C LYS A 67 11.20 0.33 4.62
N VAL A 68 10.05 -0.25 4.95
CA VAL A 68 8.83 -0.13 4.15
C VAL A 68 7.90 0.84 4.85
N ASP A 69 7.22 1.69 4.10
CA ASP A 69 6.41 2.77 4.67
C ASP A 69 5.35 2.27 5.66
N TYR A 70 4.64 1.19 5.30
CA TYR A 70 3.66 0.56 6.20
C TYR A 70 3.70 -0.95 6.08
N ALA A 71 3.63 -1.62 7.21
CA ALA A 71 3.39 -3.06 7.28
C ALA A 71 2.05 -3.31 7.99
N ILE A 72 1.19 -4.10 7.36
CA ILE A 72 -0.11 -4.45 7.92
C ILE A 72 0.01 -5.80 8.60
N ALA A 73 -0.37 -5.87 9.86
CA ALA A 73 -0.27 -7.08 10.67
C ALA A 73 -1.65 -7.61 11.07
N ILE A 74 -1.78 -8.93 11.07
CA ILE A 74 -2.94 -9.64 11.62
C ILE A 74 -2.38 -10.67 12.59
N ASN A 75 -2.80 -10.61 13.85
CA ASN A 75 -2.29 -11.49 14.92
C ASN A 75 -0.75 -11.52 14.96
N ASP A 76 -0.15 -10.34 14.93
CA ASP A 76 1.30 -10.13 14.98
C ASP A 76 2.07 -10.70 13.78
N THR A 77 1.39 -11.02 12.70
CA THR A 77 1.99 -11.53 11.45
C THR A 77 1.81 -10.50 10.35
N ILE A 78 2.91 -10.15 9.67
CA ILE A 78 2.87 -9.18 8.56
C ILE A 78 2.27 -9.86 7.33
N VAL A 79 1.12 -9.38 6.88
CA VAL A 79 0.37 -9.94 5.75
C VAL A 79 0.39 -9.06 4.51
N MET A 80 0.62 -7.76 4.66
CA MET A 80 0.63 -6.81 3.55
C MET A 80 1.68 -5.73 3.80
N LEU A 81 2.31 -5.28 2.73
CA LEU A 81 3.26 -4.16 2.74
C LEU A 81 2.72 -3.04 1.85
N VAL A 82 2.93 -1.80 2.27
CA VAL A 82 2.55 -0.62 1.48
C VAL A 82 3.76 0.28 1.32
N GLU A 83 4.09 0.59 0.08
CA GLU A 83 5.15 1.55 -0.26
C GLU A 83 4.54 2.79 -0.91
N ALA A 84 4.88 3.95 -0.37
CA ALA A 84 4.37 5.23 -0.83
C ALA A 84 5.34 5.90 -1.78
N LYS A 85 4.78 6.54 -2.81
CA LYS A 85 5.47 7.48 -3.68
C LYS A 85 4.78 8.84 -3.53
N ALA A 86 5.50 9.92 -3.82
CA ALA A 86 4.86 11.23 -3.83
C ALA A 86 3.76 11.29 -4.91
N ARG A 87 2.71 12.09 -4.66
CA ARG A 87 1.55 12.20 -5.57
C ARG A 87 1.94 12.45 -7.03
N GLY A 88 2.99 13.23 -7.27
CA GLY A 88 3.45 13.54 -8.61
C GLY A 88 4.31 12.48 -9.27
N GLN A 89 4.65 11.41 -8.58
CA GLN A 89 5.46 10.31 -9.10
C GLN A 89 4.59 9.16 -9.57
N LYS A 90 5.16 8.29 -10.41
CA LYS A 90 4.45 7.08 -10.84
C LYS A 90 4.47 6.03 -9.71
N ALA A 91 3.38 5.31 -9.57
CA ALA A 91 3.25 4.23 -8.57
C ALA A 91 3.90 2.94 -9.07
N GLU A 92 5.22 2.98 -9.31
CA GLU A 92 5.98 1.83 -9.80
C GLU A 92 6.95 1.32 -8.74
N ALA A 93 7.14 0.01 -8.65
CA ALA A 93 8.08 -0.62 -7.73
C ALA A 93 9.47 -0.70 -8.37
N TYR A 94 10.18 0.45 -8.41
CA TYR A 94 11.47 0.54 -9.08
C TYR A 94 12.62 -0.09 -8.31
N ASP A 95 12.62 0.04 -6.99
CA ASP A 95 13.71 -0.46 -6.18
C ASP A 95 13.45 -1.88 -5.72
N GLY A 96 14.50 -2.60 -5.39
CA GLY A 96 14.40 -3.97 -4.91
C GLY A 96 13.98 -4.10 -3.46
N GLN A 97 13.81 -3.00 -2.74
CA GLN A 97 13.56 -3.02 -1.30
C GLN A 97 12.21 -3.65 -0.95
N LEU A 98 11.14 -3.22 -1.60
CA LEU A 98 9.81 -3.79 -1.39
C LEU A 98 9.79 -5.28 -1.74
N ARG A 99 10.43 -5.64 -2.85
CA ARG A 99 10.53 -7.03 -3.30
C ARG A 99 11.29 -7.88 -2.30
N ARG A 100 12.43 -7.40 -1.77
CA ARG A 100 13.19 -8.13 -0.76
C ARG A 100 12.37 -8.36 0.51
N TYR A 101 11.62 -7.36 0.94
CA TYR A 101 10.75 -7.50 2.10
C TYR A 101 9.65 -8.52 1.85
N PHE A 102 8.96 -8.41 0.72
CA PHE A 102 7.92 -9.38 0.35
C PHE A 102 8.49 -10.81 0.31
N ASN A 103 9.61 -10.99 -0.36
CA ASN A 103 10.22 -12.31 -0.53
C ASN A 103 10.73 -12.89 0.79
N GLY A 104 11.16 -12.04 1.72
CA GLY A 104 11.68 -12.45 3.02
C GLY A 104 10.62 -12.69 4.09
N LEU A 105 9.42 -12.17 3.91
CA LEU A 105 8.31 -12.30 4.87
C LEU A 105 7.33 -13.36 4.35
N ILE A 106 7.50 -14.60 4.80
CA ILE A 106 6.79 -15.76 4.24
C ILE A 106 5.27 -15.62 4.27
N ALA A 107 4.72 -15.00 5.32
CA ALA A 107 3.28 -14.83 5.47
C ALA A 107 2.72 -13.63 4.69
N THR A 108 3.58 -12.77 4.14
CA THR A 108 3.15 -11.62 3.36
C THR A 108 2.71 -12.07 1.98
N LYS A 109 1.48 -11.73 1.59
CA LYS A 109 0.87 -12.16 0.32
C LYS A 109 0.48 -11.01 -0.59
N VAL A 110 0.52 -9.78 -0.10
CA VAL A 110 0.17 -8.61 -0.90
C VAL A 110 1.17 -7.49 -0.61
N ALA A 111 1.64 -6.86 -1.68
CA ALA A 111 2.41 -5.61 -1.61
C ALA A 111 1.69 -4.56 -2.44
N VAL A 112 1.62 -3.35 -1.90
CA VAL A 112 0.94 -2.23 -2.54
C VAL A 112 1.94 -1.11 -2.78
N VAL A 113 1.95 -0.57 -4.00
CA VAL A 113 2.67 0.67 -4.31
C VAL A 113 1.64 1.72 -4.68
N SER A 114 1.72 2.89 -4.08
CA SER A 114 0.74 3.95 -4.32
C SER A 114 1.37 5.33 -4.27
N ASN A 115 0.87 6.23 -5.12
CA ASN A 115 1.13 7.66 -5.04
C ASN A 115 -0.09 8.43 -4.48
N GLY A 116 -1.02 7.73 -3.84
CA GLY A 116 -2.24 8.31 -3.28
C GLY A 116 -3.39 8.45 -4.27
N ILE A 117 -3.12 8.33 -5.57
CA ILE A 117 -4.12 8.38 -6.65
C ILE A 117 -4.24 7.01 -7.30
N GLU A 118 -3.12 6.45 -7.71
CA GLU A 118 -3.03 5.10 -8.27
C GLU A 118 -2.54 4.12 -7.23
N TYR A 119 -3.16 2.95 -7.18
CA TYR A 119 -2.81 1.84 -6.30
C TYR A 119 -2.52 0.61 -7.14
N ARG A 120 -1.34 0.02 -6.96
CA ARG A 120 -0.91 -1.18 -7.66
C ARG A 120 -0.65 -2.28 -6.66
N PHE A 121 -1.32 -3.41 -6.85
CA PHE A 121 -1.30 -4.55 -5.93
C PHE A 121 -0.52 -5.70 -6.56
N PHE A 122 0.47 -6.20 -5.83
CA PHE A 122 1.35 -7.29 -6.26
C PHE A 122 1.19 -8.49 -5.34
N THR A 123 1.40 -9.68 -5.89
CA THR A 123 1.41 -10.93 -5.14
C THR A 123 2.45 -11.89 -5.73
N ASP A 124 2.35 -13.18 -5.45
CA ASP A 124 3.31 -14.20 -5.86
C ASP A 124 2.66 -15.29 -6.72
N LEU A 125 2.02 -14.91 -7.82
CA LEU A 125 1.30 -15.84 -8.69
C LEU A 125 2.23 -16.80 -9.45
N ARG A 126 3.45 -16.36 -9.80
CA ARG A 126 4.39 -17.17 -10.59
C ARG A 126 5.18 -18.16 -9.76
N ALA A 127 5.72 -17.70 -8.63
CA ALA A 127 6.54 -18.55 -7.76
C ALA A 127 6.26 -18.16 -6.32
N THR A 128 5.96 -19.14 -5.48
CA THR A 128 5.63 -18.94 -4.07
C THR A 128 6.67 -18.09 -3.35
N ASN A 129 6.22 -17.06 -2.65
CA ASN A 129 7.05 -16.11 -1.87
C ASN A 129 8.02 -15.28 -2.73
N LEU A 130 7.82 -15.22 -4.04
CA LEU A 130 8.57 -14.33 -4.91
C LEU A 130 7.60 -13.32 -5.54
N MET A 131 7.73 -12.06 -5.17
CA MET A 131 6.87 -10.99 -5.66
C MET A 131 6.91 -10.90 -7.19
N ASP A 132 5.75 -10.92 -7.83
CA ASP A 132 5.62 -10.77 -9.28
C ASP A 132 6.13 -9.40 -9.73
N GLU A 133 6.59 -9.30 -10.98
CA GLU A 133 7.03 -8.04 -11.57
C GLU A 133 5.85 -7.15 -11.95
N GLU A 134 4.72 -7.75 -12.32
CA GLU A 134 3.51 -7.03 -12.72
C GLU A 134 2.43 -7.12 -11.65
N PRO A 135 1.65 -6.05 -11.46
CA PRO A 135 0.54 -6.09 -10.50
C PRO A 135 -0.56 -7.02 -11.01
N PHE A 136 -1.21 -7.72 -10.07
CA PHE A 136 -2.41 -8.49 -10.40
C PHE A 136 -3.66 -7.61 -10.45
N PHE A 137 -3.57 -6.42 -9.89
CA PHE A 137 -4.69 -5.49 -9.80
C PHE A 137 -4.15 -4.07 -9.69
N SER A 138 -4.75 -3.13 -10.43
CA SER A 138 -4.44 -1.71 -10.36
C SER A 138 -5.74 -0.92 -10.33
N PHE A 139 -5.73 0.20 -9.59
CA PHE A 139 -6.92 1.00 -9.51
C PHE A 139 -6.57 2.47 -9.25
N ASN A 140 -7.38 3.36 -9.81
CA ASN A 140 -7.24 4.81 -9.63
C ASN A 140 -8.42 5.31 -8.81
N ILE A 141 -8.15 5.92 -7.65
CA ILE A 141 -9.21 6.37 -6.72
C ILE A 141 -10.12 7.44 -7.33
N LEU A 142 -9.68 8.15 -8.36
CA LEU A 142 -10.47 9.19 -9.03
C LEU A 142 -11.26 8.65 -10.23
N GLU A 143 -10.85 7.50 -10.78
CA GLU A 143 -11.43 6.91 -11.97
C GLU A 143 -11.50 5.39 -11.82
N TYR A 144 -12.60 4.87 -11.26
CA TYR A 144 -12.73 3.44 -11.01
C TYR A 144 -14.15 2.94 -11.25
N ASP A 145 -14.25 1.63 -11.52
CA ASP A 145 -15.51 0.91 -11.57
C ASP A 145 -15.55 -0.15 -10.47
N LEU A 146 -16.25 0.15 -9.38
CA LEU A 146 -16.33 -0.74 -8.23
C LEU A 146 -16.95 -2.11 -8.54
N LYS A 147 -17.80 -2.19 -9.53
CA LYS A 147 -18.44 -3.45 -9.91
C LYS A 147 -17.46 -4.43 -10.53
N LEU A 148 -16.48 -3.92 -11.28
CA LEU A 148 -15.45 -4.73 -11.94
C LEU A 148 -14.21 -4.92 -11.06
N GLU A 149 -13.72 -3.83 -10.48
CA GLU A 149 -12.40 -3.80 -9.86
C GLU A 149 -12.38 -4.40 -8.46
N PHE A 150 -13.37 -4.10 -7.60
CA PHE A 150 -13.38 -4.59 -6.23
C PHE A 150 -13.98 -5.99 -6.06
N ARG A 151 -14.63 -6.53 -7.07
CA ARG A 151 -15.03 -7.94 -7.08
C ARG A 151 -13.83 -8.88 -7.01
N LEU A 152 -12.72 -8.48 -7.60
CA LEU A 152 -11.50 -9.27 -7.67
C LEU A 152 -10.75 -9.30 -6.33
N ILE A 153 -10.91 -8.28 -5.50
CA ILE A 153 -10.23 -8.21 -4.20
C ILE A 153 -11.00 -8.97 -3.10
N ARG A 154 -12.33 -9.01 -3.18
CA ARG A 154 -13.19 -9.64 -2.16
C ARG A 154 -13.36 -11.15 -2.34
N ASN A 155 -13.03 -11.66 -3.49
CA ASN A 155 -13.08 -13.07 -3.79
C ASN A 155 -11.68 -13.68 -3.70
#